data_6480556ef6888b00a40af85e02902a28
#
_entry.id   6480556ef6888b00a40af85e02902a28
#
_cell.length_a   1.000
_cell.length_b   1.000
_cell.length_c   1.000
_cell.angle_alpha   90.00
_cell.angle_beta   90.00
_cell.angle_gamma   90.00
#
_symmetry.space_group_name_H-M   'P 1'
#
loop_
_entity.id
_entity.type
_entity.pdbx_description
1 polymer ?
#
loop_
_entity_poly.entity_id
_entity_poly.type
_entity_poly.pdbx_seq_one_letter_code
_entity_poly.pdbx_strand_id
1 'polypeptide(L)'
;MVPLSKNKPIVFCFLFMLLMSSKTIYAVETMLGKKKVEPLIQGYYPQYPPTKEATGTEKELIKRGEYLAKAGDCIACHTDVKGGTPAFAGGLPINTPFGTFYSPNITPDKETGIGKWSEKDFIRALKEGRDPKGRNYFPVFPYVYFSKITDDDARALYAYFMSIPAVNQKNKPLPFPFGVPGARFSLWGWNLLFFFPDKDEFKYQPDKSPLWNRGRYLVDGLGHCSMCHTPLNIFGAPKERFYLTGGFVDGYWAPNITNYGLESASRYEVADVFIKGELINRAGPVAGPMAEVNHNSLSYLTEQDRLAIATYLKTVVSEEPLGVPPSEAQPTLKRGRQVYVNACIICHQKGELGAPRIGDGANWYMRLKSSGLTALYRHAIHGYNQMPVKGACVTCSDNDIIAAIQYILNKSLSRSQWSDLISGGPAKYPSDGKAIYQENCSVCHDEGKLGAPKIGDQKVWKPLIEQNMDVLIENTLKGGQHPKNAGCSHCTTDEVIEAIKYIISQSKTKGNYTLW
;
A
#
# COMPACT_ATOMS: atom_id res chain seq x y z
N MET A 1 40.51 -0.42 -50.41
CA MET A 1 40.24 -1.50 -49.42
C MET A 1 40.25 -0.88 -48.03
N VAL A 2 39.07 -0.66 -47.47
CA VAL A 2 38.85 -0.08 -46.11
C VAL A 2 38.48 -1.24 -45.20
N PRO A 3 39.10 -1.44 -44.04
CA PRO A 3 38.77 -2.57 -43.15
C PRO A 3 37.48 -2.34 -42.43
N LEU A 4 36.57 -3.32 -42.48
CA LEU A 4 35.31 -3.39 -41.79
C LEU A 4 35.52 -3.43 -40.28
N SER A 5 34.94 -2.45 -39.61
CA SER A 5 34.91 -2.27 -38.16
C SER A 5 34.15 -3.39 -37.43
N LYS A 6 34.78 -3.91 -36.33
CA LYS A 6 34.30 -4.99 -35.48
C LYS A 6 33.18 -4.61 -34.49
N ASN A 7 32.28 -3.69 -34.82
CA ASN A 7 31.26 -3.14 -33.92
C ASN A 7 29.83 -3.68 -34.12
N LYS A 8 29.66 -4.93 -34.57
CA LYS A 8 28.33 -5.52 -34.81
C LYS A 8 27.53 -5.98 -33.57
N PRO A 9 28.07 -6.32 -32.38
CA PRO A 9 27.21 -6.79 -31.29
C PRO A 9 26.40 -5.70 -30.59
N ILE A 10 26.85 -4.43 -30.60
CA ILE A 10 26.15 -3.34 -29.87
C ILE A 10 24.87 -2.91 -30.60
N VAL A 11 24.89 -2.91 -31.93
CA VAL A 11 23.72 -2.52 -32.74
C VAL A 11 22.60 -3.54 -32.66
N PHE A 12 22.92 -4.84 -32.48
CA PHE A 12 21.89 -5.88 -32.38
C PHE A 12 21.13 -5.84 -31.04
N CYS A 13 21.78 -5.43 -29.97
CA CYS A 13 21.14 -5.23 -28.65
C CYS A 13 20.17 -4.03 -28.66
N PHE A 14 20.53 -2.95 -29.33
CA PHE A 14 19.66 -1.76 -29.48
C PHE A 14 18.47 -2.02 -30.38
N LEU A 15 18.62 -2.79 -31.47
CA LEU A 15 17.52 -3.11 -32.38
C LEU A 15 16.49 -4.06 -31.75
N PHE A 16 16.94 -4.98 -30.87
CA PHE A 16 16.03 -5.88 -30.15
C PHE A 16 15.22 -5.12 -29.07
N MET A 17 15.79 -4.06 -28.47
CA MET A 17 15.07 -3.18 -27.55
C MET A 17 14.06 -2.25 -28.26
N LEU A 18 14.30 -1.84 -29.50
CA LEU A 18 13.42 -0.96 -30.28
C LEU A 18 12.22 -1.68 -30.92
N LEU A 19 12.29 -2.98 -31.14
CA LEU A 19 11.20 -3.79 -31.71
C LEU A 19 10.10 -4.16 -30.71
N MET A 20 10.28 -3.84 -29.43
CA MET A 20 9.26 -3.98 -28.38
C MET A 20 8.34 -2.75 -28.28
N SER A 21 8.15 -2.00 -29.37
CA SER A 21 7.38 -0.75 -29.37
C SER A 21 5.87 -0.97 -29.55
N SER A 22 5.11 -0.16 -28.84
CA SER A 22 3.68 0.18 -28.96
C SER A 22 2.61 -0.90 -28.79
N LYS A 23 2.77 -2.10 -29.28
CA LYS A 23 1.78 -3.19 -29.04
C LYS A 23 1.90 -3.87 -27.68
N THR A 24 3.07 -3.79 -27.05
CA THR A 24 3.32 -4.39 -25.73
C THR A 24 2.73 -3.54 -24.60
N ILE A 25 2.60 -2.23 -24.78
CA ILE A 25 2.00 -1.34 -23.77
C ILE A 25 0.50 -1.61 -23.63
N TYR A 26 -0.20 -1.86 -24.75
CA TYR A 26 -1.63 -2.24 -24.73
C TYR A 26 -1.86 -3.67 -24.21
N ALA A 27 -0.91 -4.58 -24.42
CA ALA A 27 -1.00 -5.95 -23.92
C ALA A 27 -0.78 -6.05 -22.39
N VAL A 28 0.03 -5.17 -21.82
CA VAL A 28 0.27 -5.13 -20.36
C VAL A 28 -0.98 -4.68 -19.60
N GLU A 29 -1.74 -3.69 -20.11
CA GLU A 29 -3.01 -3.28 -19.48
C GLU A 29 -4.10 -4.36 -19.58
N THR A 30 -4.09 -5.17 -20.65
CA THR A 30 -5.10 -6.22 -20.87
C THR A 30 -4.77 -7.54 -20.17
N MET A 31 -3.52 -7.87 -19.95
CA MET A 31 -3.13 -9.11 -19.25
C MET A 31 -3.26 -9.01 -17.71
N LEU A 32 -3.14 -7.82 -17.15
CA LEU A 32 -3.33 -7.60 -15.70
C LEU A 32 -4.81 -7.76 -15.26
N GLY A 33 -5.77 -7.75 -16.19
CA GLY A 33 -7.21 -7.80 -15.91
C GLY A 33 -7.85 -9.19 -15.81
N LYS A 34 -7.16 -10.29 -16.10
CA LYS A 34 -7.81 -11.61 -16.31
C LYS A 34 -7.44 -12.74 -15.35
N LYS A 35 -6.55 -12.58 -14.40
CA LYS A 35 -6.37 -13.63 -13.38
C LYS A 35 -7.23 -13.28 -12.15
N LYS A 36 -8.20 -14.16 -11.85
CA LYS A 36 -8.80 -14.23 -10.51
C LYS A 36 -7.65 -14.41 -9.51
N VAL A 37 -7.31 -13.34 -8.80
CA VAL A 37 -6.46 -13.45 -7.62
C VAL A 37 -7.40 -13.95 -6.52
N GLU A 38 -7.25 -15.23 -6.16
CA GLU A 38 -7.90 -15.72 -4.95
C GLU A 38 -7.37 -14.92 -3.77
N PRO A 39 -8.23 -14.51 -2.83
CA PRO A 39 -7.77 -13.86 -1.62
C PRO A 39 -6.75 -14.77 -0.94
N LEU A 40 -5.63 -14.21 -0.47
CA LEU A 40 -4.70 -14.91 0.40
C LEU A 40 -5.52 -15.55 1.52
N ILE A 41 -5.48 -16.88 1.61
CA ILE A 41 -6.21 -17.61 2.65
C ILE A 41 -5.64 -17.12 3.97
N GLN A 42 -6.43 -16.42 4.75
CA GLN A 42 -6.06 -15.98 6.08
C GLN A 42 -5.56 -17.19 6.88
N GLY A 43 -4.26 -17.22 7.20
CA GLY A 43 -3.69 -18.19 8.13
C GLY A 43 -2.67 -19.19 7.59
N TYR A 44 -2.20 -19.09 6.32
CA TYR A 44 -1.20 -20.02 5.79
C TYR A 44 0.09 -19.28 5.44
N TYR A 45 0.90 -19.01 6.46
CA TYR A 45 2.22 -18.41 6.29
C TYR A 45 3.31 -19.47 6.54
N PRO A 46 4.45 -19.42 5.81
CA PRO A 46 5.52 -20.36 6.02
C PRO A 46 6.16 -20.17 7.40
N GLN A 47 6.53 -21.28 8.03
CA GLN A 47 7.23 -21.23 9.32
C GLN A 47 8.74 -21.27 9.09
N TYR A 48 9.50 -20.46 9.83
CA TYR A 48 10.94 -20.50 9.78
C TYR A 48 11.44 -21.86 10.31
N PRO A 49 12.33 -22.56 9.58
CA PRO A 49 12.81 -23.88 9.97
C PRO A 49 13.75 -23.79 11.16
N PRO A 50 13.89 -24.89 11.93
CA PRO A 50 14.90 -24.97 12.98
C PRO A 50 16.30 -24.93 12.36
N THR A 51 17.28 -24.45 13.14
CA THR A 51 18.68 -24.50 12.81
C THR A 51 19.39 -25.68 13.49
N LYS A 52 20.53 -26.13 12.94
CA LYS A 52 21.38 -27.09 13.60
C LYS A 52 21.85 -26.55 14.97
N GLU A 53 22.13 -27.45 15.89
CA GLU A 53 22.78 -27.09 17.15
C GLU A 53 24.19 -26.54 16.89
N ALA A 54 24.52 -25.44 17.53
CA ALA A 54 25.82 -24.80 17.47
C ALA A 54 26.14 -24.15 18.82
N THR A 55 27.41 -23.87 19.06
CA THR A 55 27.90 -23.23 20.29
C THR A 55 28.83 -22.07 19.98
N GLY A 56 29.06 -21.21 20.99
CA GLY A 56 30.01 -20.10 20.85
C GLY A 56 29.68 -19.15 19.70
N THR A 57 30.72 -18.73 19.00
CA THR A 57 30.65 -17.74 17.91
C THR A 57 29.76 -18.20 16.75
N GLU A 58 29.78 -19.51 16.42
CA GLU A 58 28.93 -20.05 15.36
C GLU A 58 27.46 -19.90 15.70
N LYS A 59 27.07 -20.17 16.94
CA LYS A 59 25.68 -19.99 17.41
C LYS A 59 25.21 -18.54 17.27
N GLU A 60 26.05 -17.58 17.67
CA GLU A 60 25.72 -16.15 17.57
C GLU A 60 25.63 -15.72 16.11
N LEU A 61 26.51 -16.22 15.23
CA LEU A 61 26.47 -15.93 13.80
C LEU A 61 25.18 -16.47 13.15
N ILE A 62 24.78 -17.70 13.47
CA ILE A 62 23.54 -18.32 12.98
C ILE A 62 22.33 -17.52 13.46
N LYS A 63 22.24 -17.16 14.74
CA LYS A 63 21.14 -16.34 15.27
C LYS A 63 21.04 -14.99 14.61
N ARG A 64 22.18 -14.31 14.38
CA ARG A 64 22.23 -13.06 13.63
C ARG A 64 21.69 -13.27 12.22
N GLY A 65 22.14 -14.33 11.52
CA GLY A 65 21.69 -14.68 10.18
C GLY A 65 20.20 -14.98 10.10
N GLU A 66 19.64 -15.68 11.10
CA GLU A 66 18.20 -15.93 11.22
C GLU A 66 17.42 -14.61 11.34
N TYR A 67 17.88 -13.73 12.22
CA TYR A 67 17.25 -12.40 12.37
C TYR A 67 17.30 -11.59 11.08
N LEU A 68 18.43 -11.61 10.37
CA LEU A 68 18.59 -10.89 9.10
C LEU A 68 17.76 -11.52 7.98
N ALA A 69 17.61 -12.84 7.94
CA ALA A 69 16.75 -13.53 6.98
C ALA A 69 15.27 -13.17 7.19
N LYS A 70 14.86 -12.97 8.46
CA LYS A 70 13.54 -12.43 8.81
C LYS A 70 13.41 -10.98 8.37
N ALA A 71 14.39 -10.13 8.69
CA ALA A 71 14.40 -8.73 8.30
C ALA A 71 14.39 -8.51 6.77
N GLY A 72 14.98 -9.44 6.03
CA GLY A 72 15.03 -9.43 4.57
C GLY A 72 13.87 -10.14 3.87
N ASP A 73 12.89 -10.64 4.63
CA ASP A 73 11.71 -11.36 4.09
C ASP A 73 12.04 -12.49 3.11
N CYS A 74 13.17 -13.16 3.32
CA CYS A 74 13.67 -14.18 2.39
C CYS A 74 12.68 -15.34 2.21
N ILE A 75 11.94 -15.67 3.27
CA ILE A 75 10.99 -16.79 3.28
C ILE A 75 9.80 -16.56 2.35
N ALA A 76 9.31 -15.32 2.23
CA ALA A 76 8.16 -14.99 1.40
C ALA A 76 8.41 -15.31 -0.08
N CYS A 77 9.60 -14.95 -0.60
CA CYS A 77 9.95 -15.27 -1.98
C CYS A 77 10.39 -16.71 -2.16
N HIS A 78 11.15 -17.28 -1.21
CA HIS A 78 11.77 -18.59 -1.36
C HIS A 78 10.94 -19.77 -0.85
N THR A 79 9.61 -19.57 -0.66
CA THR A 79 8.68 -20.64 -0.26
C THR A 79 7.39 -20.56 -1.07
N ASP A 80 7.06 -21.61 -1.81
CA ASP A 80 5.75 -21.72 -2.48
C ASP A 80 4.75 -22.44 -1.54
N VAL A 81 4.14 -21.68 -0.65
CA VAL A 81 3.16 -22.22 0.33
C VAL A 81 1.98 -22.88 -0.38
N LYS A 82 1.47 -22.28 -1.45
CA LYS A 82 0.36 -22.82 -2.24
C LYS A 82 0.75 -24.11 -2.98
N GLY A 83 1.99 -24.18 -3.44
CA GLY A 83 2.56 -25.38 -4.04
C GLY A 83 3.01 -26.44 -3.04
N GLY A 84 2.88 -26.15 -1.73
CA GLY A 84 3.27 -27.09 -0.66
C GLY A 84 4.78 -27.30 -0.51
N THR A 85 5.62 -26.34 -0.96
CA THR A 85 7.06 -26.49 -0.80
C THR A 85 7.48 -26.18 0.64
N PRO A 86 8.47 -26.92 1.19
CA PRO A 86 9.06 -26.56 2.48
C PRO A 86 9.72 -25.17 2.45
N ALA A 87 9.90 -24.60 3.64
CA ALA A 87 10.54 -23.29 3.80
C ALA A 87 11.88 -23.22 3.07
N PHE A 88 12.09 -22.14 2.34
CA PHE A 88 13.30 -21.86 1.53
C PHE A 88 13.59 -22.82 0.39
N ALA A 89 12.71 -23.79 0.09
CA ALA A 89 12.88 -24.72 -1.02
C ALA A 89 12.53 -24.10 -2.39
N GLY A 90 12.08 -22.87 -2.44
CA GLY A 90 11.77 -22.14 -3.66
C GLY A 90 10.46 -22.57 -4.30
N GLY A 91 10.33 -22.31 -5.60
CA GLY A 91 9.16 -22.72 -6.40
C GLY A 91 8.08 -21.66 -6.55
N LEU A 92 8.11 -20.58 -5.77
CA LEU A 92 7.11 -19.51 -5.84
C LEU A 92 7.11 -18.84 -7.23
N PRO A 93 5.95 -18.77 -7.90
CA PRO A 93 5.82 -18.06 -9.17
C PRO A 93 5.75 -16.55 -8.94
N ILE A 94 6.71 -15.81 -9.49
CA ILE A 94 6.79 -14.35 -9.47
C ILE A 94 6.45 -13.85 -10.87
N ASN A 95 5.28 -13.25 -11.02
CA ASN A 95 4.80 -12.74 -12.31
C ASN A 95 5.40 -11.35 -12.57
N THR A 96 6.02 -11.20 -13.73
CA THR A 96 6.58 -9.94 -14.19
C THR A 96 6.10 -9.63 -15.61
N PRO A 97 6.24 -8.39 -16.11
CA PRO A 97 5.99 -8.08 -17.52
C PRO A 97 6.84 -8.90 -18.51
N PHE A 98 7.93 -9.49 -18.02
CA PHE A 98 8.88 -10.28 -18.81
C PHE A 98 8.63 -11.80 -18.73
N GLY A 99 7.60 -12.23 -18.02
CA GLY A 99 7.22 -13.61 -17.81
C GLY A 99 7.20 -14.02 -16.35
N THR A 100 6.84 -15.28 -16.09
CA THR A 100 6.81 -15.84 -14.73
C THR A 100 8.17 -16.41 -14.38
N PHE A 101 8.83 -15.83 -13.38
CA PHE A 101 10.02 -16.35 -12.76
C PHE A 101 9.65 -17.23 -11.57
N TYR A 102 10.52 -18.16 -11.23
CA TYR A 102 10.33 -19.02 -10.06
C TYR A 102 11.51 -18.83 -9.11
N SER A 103 11.22 -18.61 -7.84
CA SER A 103 12.26 -18.50 -6.82
C SER A 103 13.06 -19.80 -6.72
N PRO A 104 14.39 -19.74 -6.59
CA PRO A 104 15.22 -20.93 -6.45
C PRO A 104 15.20 -21.50 -5.03
N ASN A 105 15.57 -22.77 -4.90
CA ASN A 105 15.87 -23.42 -3.65
C ASN A 105 17.17 -22.83 -3.06
N ILE A 106 17.08 -22.26 -1.85
CA ILE A 106 18.22 -21.71 -1.10
C ILE A 106 18.51 -22.48 0.19
N THR A 107 17.97 -23.70 0.32
CA THR A 107 18.38 -24.62 1.39
C THR A 107 19.79 -25.19 1.12
N PRO A 108 20.49 -25.75 2.14
CA PRO A 108 21.83 -26.32 1.96
C PRO A 108 21.83 -27.70 1.29
N ASP A 109 20.85 -27.97 0.43
CA ASP A 109 20.87 -29.17 -0.41
C ASP A 109 21.95 -29.06 -1.46
N LYS A 110 22.77 -30.11 -1.57
CA LYS A 110 23.96 -30.12 -2.43
C LYS A 110 23.64 -30.26 -3.92
N GLU A 111 22.46 -30.79 -4.28
CA GLU A 111 22.11 -31.06 -5.68
C GLU A 111 21.19 -29.97 -6.26
N THR A 112 20.28 -29.45 -5.46
CA THR A 112 19.23 -28.56 -5.95
C THR A 112 19.25 -27.18 -5.30
N GLY A 113 19.95 -27.04 -4.16
CA GLY A 113 20.06 -25.80 -3.39
C GLY A 113 21.45 -25.17 -3.47
N ILE A 114 21.84 -24.50 -2.38
CA ILE A 114 23.11 -23.77 -2.27
C ILE A 114 24.20 -24.55 -1.50
N GLY A 115 23.98 -25.83 -1.19
CA GLY A 115 24.87 -26.62 -0.33
C GLY A 115 26.31 -26.86 -0.87
N LYS A 116 26.57 -26.55 -2.14
CA LYS A 116 27.91 -26.56 -2.74
C LYS A 116 28.53 -25.16 -2.87
N TRP A 117 27.84 -24.12 -2.46
CA TRP A 117 28.33 -22.75 -2.56
C TRP A 117 29.32 -22.44 -1.45
N SER A 118 30.37 -21.73 -1.80
CA SER A 118 31.24 -21.10 -0.80
C SER A 118 30.57 -19.83 -0.24
N GLU A 119 31.03 -19.38 0.91
CA GLU A 119 30.62 -18.09 1.48
C GLU A 119 30.78 -16.94 0.46
N LYS A 120 31.92 -16.95 -0.26
CA LYS A 120 32.19 -15.96 -1.32
C LYS A 120 31.16 -16.02 -2.46
N ASP A 121 30.72 -17.22 -2.86
CA ASP A 121 29.67 -17.35 -3.89
C ASP A 121 28.35 -16.77 -3.42
N PHE A 122 28.00 -17.01 -2.15
CA PHE A 122 26.77 -16.49 -1.56
C PHE A 122 26.80 -14.96 -1.45
N ILE A 123 27.90 -14.39 -0.94
CA ILE A 123 28.08 -12.92 -0.84
C ILE A 123 28.01 -12.30 -2.24
N ARG A 124 28.68 -12.88 -3.23
CA ARG A 124 28.64 -12.41 -4.62
C ARG A 124 27.22 -12.46 -5.20
N ALA A 125 26.46 -13.50 -4.89
CA ALA A 125 25.08 -13.60 -5.34
C ALA A 125 24.22 -12.48 -4.77
N LEU A 126 24.34 -12.20 -3.47
CA LEU A 126 23.58 -11.13 -2.80
C LEU A 126 24.00 -9.74 -3.25
N LYS A 127 25.31 -9.46 -3.29
CA LYS A 127 25.81 -8.09 -3.47
C LYS A 127 26.08 -7.72 -4.92
N GLU A 128 26.42 -8.68 -5.77
CA GLU A 128 26.73 -8.43 -7.18
C GLU A 128 25.67 -8.99 -8.14
N GLY A 129 24.67 -9.72 -7.65
CA GLY A 129 23.64 -10.34 -8.48
C GLY A 129 24.22 -11.40 -9.45
N ARG A 130 25.25 -12.16 -9.05
CA ARG A 130 25.93 -13.15 -9.88
C ARG A 130 25.95 -14.53 -9.24
N ASP A 131 25.66 -15.56 -10.05
CA ASP A 131 25.74 -16.94 -9.60
C ASP A 131 27.23 -17.42 -9.49
N PRO A 132 27.47 -18.63 -8.94
CA PRO A 132 28.86 -19.19 -8.84
C PRO A 132 29.61 -19.28 -10.15
N LYS A 133 28.92 -19.33 -11.30
CA LYS A 133 29.49 -19.33 -12.65
C LYS A 133 29.67 -17.93 -13.23
N GLY A 134 29.42 -16.87 -12.46
CA GLY A 134 29.55 -15.47 -12.87
C GLY A 134 28.41 -14.95 -13.76
N ARG A 135 27.31 -15.68 -13.90
CA ARG A 135 26.16 -15.27 -14.70
C ARG A 135 25.27 -14.32 -13.90
N ASN A 136 24.80 -13.23 -14.51
CA ASN A 136 23.91 -12.27 -13.86
C ASN A 136 22.55 -12.88 -13.54
N TYR A 137 22.01 -12.53 -12.36
CA TYR A 137 20.61 -12.75 -12.01
C TYR A 137 19.71 -11.70 -12.62
N PHE A 138 18.43 -12.03 -12.76
CA PHE A 138 17.39 -11.06 -13.08
C PHE A 138 17.12 -10.18 -11.87
N PRO A 139 16.82 -8.87 -12.06
CA PRO A 139 16.60 -7.94 -10.97
C PRO A 139 15.27 -8.16 -10.22
N VAL A 140 14.52 -9.21 -10.55
CA VAL A 140 13.46 -9.75 -9.68
C VAL A 140 14.03 -10.30 -8.36
N PHE A 141 15.28 -10.77 -8.38
CA PHE A 141 16.08 -10.97 -7.19
C PHE A 141 16.63 -9.60 -6.75
N PRO A 142 16.35 -9.12 -5.53
CA PRO A 142 16.60 -7.73 -5.14
C PRO A 142 18.05 -7.42 -4.79
N TYR A 143 19.04 -7.92 -5.58
CA TYR A 143 20.46 -7.69 -5.35
C TYR A 143 20.85 -6.20 -5.39
N VAL A 144 20.11 -5.38 -6.11
CA VAL A 144 20.30 -3.93 -6.14
C VAL A 144 20.13 -3.27 -4.76
N TYR A 145 19.37 -3.90 -3.89
CA TYR A 145 19.19 -3.48 -2.49
C TYR A 145 20.16 -4.22 -1.58
N PHE A 146 20.32 -5.53 -1.77
CA PHE A 146 21.23 -6.34 -0.96
C PHE A 146 22.71 -5.99 -1.15
N SER A 147 23.09 -5.32 -2.24
CA SER A 147 24.44 -4.74 -2.41
C SER A 147 24.82 -3.79 -1.26
N LYS A 148 23.82 -3.21 -0.58
CA LYS A 148 24.01 -2.24 0.51
C LYS A 148 24.26 -2.90 1.87
N ILE A 149 24.08 -4.22 2.02
CA ILE A 149 24.35 -4.90 3.29
C ILE A 149 25.87 -5.07 3.52
N THR A 150 26.27 -5.14 4.79
CA THR A 150 27.67 -5.39 5.13
C THR A 150 28.06 -6.84 4.84
N ASP A 151 29.36 -7.08 4.61
CA ASP A 151 29.87 -8.44 4.42
C ASP A 151 29.66 -9.31 5.66
N ASP A 152 29.74 -8.73 6.87
CA ASP A 152 29.48 -9.45 8.11
C ASP A 152 28.03 -9.93 8.19
N ASP A 153 27.05 -9.11 7.76
CA ASP A 153 25.66 -9.52 7.70
C ASP A 153 25.42 -10.56 6.59
N ALA A 154 26.10 -10.46 5.47
CA ALA A 154 26.05 -11.47 4.41
C ALA A 154 26.65 -12.82 4.87
N ARG A 155 27.75 -12.80 5.66
CA ARG A 155 28.31 -14.00 6.30
C ARG A 155 27.33 -14.63 7.30
N ALA A 156 26.67 -13.80 8.11
CA ALA A 156 25.68 -14.29 9.06
C ALA A 156 24.50 -14.96 8.34
N LEU A 157 23.99 -14.36 7.25
CA LEU A 157 22.96 -14.96 6.41
C LEU A 157 23.42 -16.30 5.82
N TYR A 158 24.65 -16.39 5.30
CA TYR A 158 25.21 -17.63 4.80
C TYR A 158 25.26 -18.72 5.89
N ALA A 159 25.75 -18.39 7.09
CA ALA A 159 25.79 -19.32 8.21
C ALA A 159 24.39 -19.84 8.59
N TYR A 160 23.39 -18.98 8.57
CA TYR A 160 22.00 -19.37 8.81
C TYR A 160 21.50 -20.33 7.72
N PHE A 161 21.61 -19.98 6.44
CA PHE A 161 21.14 -20.85 5.36
C PHE A 161 21.87 -22.18 5.28
N MET A 162 23.13 -22.25 5.73
CA MET A 162 23.86 -23.51 5.85
C MET A 162 23.52 -24.31 7.10
N SER A 163 22.74 -23.75 8.02
CA SER A 163 22.33 -24.40 9.28
C SER A 163 20.91 -24.97 9.25
N ILE A 164 20.08 -24.59 8.27
CA ILE A 164 18.69 -25.08 8.15
C ILE A 164 18.64 -26.46 7.47
N PRO A 165 17.52 -27.20 7.57
CA PRO A 165 17.36 -28.49 6.89
C PRO A 165 17.52 -28.39 5.38
N ALA A 166 18.27 -29.32 4.80
CA ALA A 166 18.40 -29.47 3.34
C ALA A 166 17.11 -30.05 2.75
N VAL A 167 16.63 -29.47 1.66
CA VAL A 167 15.43 -29.92 0.93
C VAL A 167 15.80 -30.18 -0.52
N ASN A 168 15.63 -31.41 -1.00
CA ASN A 168 15.85 -31.74 -2.40
C ASN A 168 14.64 -31.31 -3.25
N GLN A 169 14.69 -30.09 -3.79
CA GLN A 169 13.66 -29.48 -4.62
C GLN A 169 14.30 -28.88 -5.89
N LYS A 170 14.01 -29.44 -7.05
CA LYS A 170 14.55 -28.95 -8.32
C LYS A 170 14.00 -27.57 -8.67
N ASN A 171 14.90 -26.68 -9.07
CA ASN A 171 14.53 -25.35 -9.54
C ASN A 171 13.81 -25.42 -10.88
N LYS A 172 12.73 -24.64 -11.04
CA LYS A 172 12.01 -24.51 -12.31
C LYS A 172 12.85 -23.69 -13.31
N PRO A 173 12.73 -23.96 -14.62
CA PRO A 173 13.47 -23.23 -15.64
C PRO A 173 13.02 -21.77 -15.73
N LEU A 174 13.91 -20.93 -16.26
CA LEU A 174 13.59 -19.54 -16.56
C LEU A 174 12.58 -19.45 -17.70
N PRO A 175 11.72 -18.39 -17.70
CA PRO A 175 10.77 -18.17 -18.79
C PRO A 175 11.49 -17.86 -20.11
N PHE A 176 10.86 -18.20 -21.24
CA PHE A 176 11.34 -17.76 -22.56
C PHE A 176 11.24 -16.22 -22.68
N PRO A 177 12.21 -15.50 -23.28
CA PRO A 177 13.43 -16.04 -23.91
C PRO A 177 14.63 -16.22 -22.97
N PHE A 178 14.50 -15.92 -21.68
CA PHE A 178 15.63 -15.82 -20.74
C PHE A 178 16.28 -17.16 -20.37
N GLY A 179 15.59 -18.29 -20.62
CA GLY A 179 16.15 -19.62 -20.51
C GLY A 179 17.09 -20.00 -21.68
N VAL A 180 17.07 -19.24 -22.78
CA VAL A 180 17.91 -19.51 -23.95
C VAL A 180 19.37 -19.11 -23.64
N PRO A 181 20.34 -19.94 -24.04
CA PRO A 181 21.77 -19.59 -23.90
C PRO A 181 22.08 -18.22 -24.53
N GLY A 182 22.78 -17.37 -23.78
CA GLY A 182 23.14 -16.01 -24.22
C GLY A 182 22.09 -14.93 -23.92
N ALA A 183 20.82 -15.25 -23.69
CA ALA A 183 19.80 -14.24 -23.37
C ALA A 183 20.14 -13.42 -22.10
N ARG A 184 20.81 -14.04 -21.11
CA ARG A 184 21.30 -13.34 -19.90
C ARG A 184 22.37 -12.28 -20.17
N PHE A 185 22.93 -12.23 -21.38
CA PHE A 185 23.88 -11.18 -21.74
C PHE A 185 23.22 -9.78 -21.72
N SER A 186 21.92 -9.70 -22.00
CA SER A 186 21.15 -8.46 -21.89
C SER A 186 21.19 -7.86 -20.47
N LEU A 187 21.32 -8.69 -19.44
CA LEU A 187 21.41 -8.26 -18.05
C LEU A 187 22.71 -7.52 -17.73
N TRP A 188 23.78 -7.77 -18.51
CA TRP A 188 24.99 -6.98 -18.40
C TRP A 188 24.73 -5.51 -18.74
N GLY A 189 23.98 -5.27 -19.82
CA GLY A 189 23.54 -3.91 -20.20
C GLY A 189 22.62 -3.28 -19.18
N TRP A 190 21.68 -4.06 -18.62
CA TRP A 190 20.80 -3.58 -17.56
C TRP A 190 21.61 -3.19 -16.30
N ASN A 191 22.53 -4.02 -15.86
CA ASN A 191 23.39 -3.71 -14.72
C ASN A 191 24.25 -2.47 -14.97
N LEU A 192 24.79 -2.31 -16.16
CA LEU A 192 25.56 -1.11 -16.52
C LEU A 192 24.78 0.19 -16.40
N LEU A 193 23.44 0.13 -16.66
CA LEU A 193 22.58 1.33 -16.65
C LEU A 193 21.93 1.59 -15.29
N PHE A 194 21.68 0.54 -14.50
CA PHE A 194 20.80 0.64 -13.32
C PHE A 194 21.39 0.04 -12.03
N PHE A 195 22.60 -0.49 -12.06
CA PHE A 195 23.22 -1.13 -10.88
C PHE A 195 24.67 -0.69 -10.70
N PHE A 196 24.94 -0.02 -9.59
CA PHE A 196 26.26 0.57 -9.27
C PHE A 196 26.70 0.15 -7.87
N PRO A 197 27.09 -1.12 -7.64
CA PRO A 197 27.32 -1.67 -6.30
C PRO A 197 28.35 -0.88 -5.48
N ASP A 198 29.44 -0.39 -6.11
CA ASP A 198 30.49 0.37 -5.43
C ASP A 198 30.03 1.76 -4.94
N LYS A 199 29.00 2.34 -5.58
CA LYS A 199 28.40 3.61 -5.17
C LYS A 199 27.29 3.40 -4.13
N ASP A 200 26.68 2.24 -4.16
CA ASP A 200 25.50 1.91 -3.38
C ASP A 200 25.82 1.24 -2.04
N GLU A 201 27.11 0.93 -1.76
CA GLU A 201 27.50 0.38 -0.45
C GLU A 201 27.07 1.32 0.69
N PHE A 202 26.53 0.70 1.76
CA PHE A 202 26.09 1.46 2.92
C PHE A 202 27.24 2.26 3.54
N LYS A 203 27.06 3.58 3.61
CA LYS A 203 27.98 4.51 4.27
C LYS A 203 27.29 5.13 5.47
N TYR A 204 27.86 4.88 6.65
CA TYR A 204 27.40 5.51 7.88
C TYR A 204 27.51 7.05 7.78
N GLN A 205 26.45 7.76 8.17
CA GLN A 205 26.43 9.22 8.21
C GLN A 205 26.68 9.69 9.65
N PRO A 206 27.86 10.26 9.93
CA PRO A 206 28.24 10.64 11.30
C PRO A 206 27.46 11.82 11.86
N ASP A 207 26.84 12.63 11.00
CA ASP A 207 25.95 13.75 11.36
C ASP A 207 24.53 13.30 11.75
N LYS A 208 24.20 12.04 11.53
CA LYS A 208 22.93 11.44 11.90
C LYS A 208 23.04 10.52 13.10
N SER A 209 21.94 10.35 13.83
CA SER A 209 21.93 9.45 15.00
C SER A 209 22.20 7.98 14.59
N PRO A 210 22.75 7.16 15.50
CA PRO A 210 22.88 5.71 15.26
C PRO A 210 21.56 5.05 14.90
N LEU A 211 20.46 5.46 15.52
CA LEU A 211 19.12 4.96 15.23
C LEU A 211 18.69 5.26 13.78
N TRP A 212 18.96 6.48 13.32
CA TRP A 212 18.68 6.87 11.94
C TRP A 212 19.50 6.07 10.93
N ASN A 213 20.81 5.92 11.18
CA ASN A 213 21.69 5.11 10.33
C ASN A 213 21.25 3.65 10.26
N ARG A 214 20.82 3.08 11.40
CA ARG A 214 20.28 1.72 11.43
C ARG A 214 18.97 1.62 10.63
N GLY A 215 18.08 2.60 10.74
CA GLY A 215 16.85 2.65 9.97
C GLY A 215 17.12 2.72 8.47
N ARG A 216 18.03 3.59 8.06
CA ARG A 216 18.48 3.68 6.66
C ARG A 216 19.04 2.36 6.14
N TYR A 217 19.91 1.72 6.92
CA TYR A 217 20.49 0.42 6.58
C TYR A 217 19.43 -0.65 6.34
N LEU A 218 18.42 -0.71 7.19
CA LEU A 218 17.31 -1.66 7.05
C LEU A 218 16.42 -1.33 5.86
N VAL A 219 16.04 -0.09 5.67
CA VAL A 219 15.13 0.34 4.59
C VAL A 219 15.76 0.20 3.22
N ASP A 220 17.01 0.67 3.07
CA ASP A 220 17.72 0.70 1.78
C ASP A 220 18.31 -0.67 1.40
N GLY A 221 18.63 -1.49 2.41
CA GLY A 221 19.26 -2.80 2.26
C GLY A 221 18.27 -3.96 2.40
N LEU A 222 18.33 -4.65 3.54
CA LEU A 222 17.57 -5.89 3.76
C LEU A 222 16.07 -5.76 3.60
N GLY A 223 15.47 -4.70 4.12
CA GLY A 223 14.03 -4.47 4.02
C GLY A 223 13.54 -4.11 2.62
N HIS A 224 14.45 -3.73 1.71
CA HIS A 224 14.20 -3.39 0.30
C HIS A 224 12.86 -2.66 0.05
N CYS A 225 12.48 -1.77 0.96
CA CYS A 225 11.17 -1.07 0.96
C CYS A 225 10.91 -0.35 -0.36
N SER A 226 11.96 0.20 -0.98
CA SER A 226 11.90 0.88 -2.26
C SER A 226 11.50 -0.05 -3.42
N MET A 227 11.63 -1.36 -3.30
CA MET A 227 11.18 -2.31 -4.33
C MET A 227 9.67 -2.19 -4.60
N CYS A 228 8.89 -1.94 -3.56
CA CYS A 228 7.43 -1.76 -3.65
C CYS A 228 7.02 -0.30 -3.59
N HIS A 229 7.68 0.50 -2.73
CA HIS A 229 7.30 1.88 -2.44
C HIS A 229 7.95 2.93 -3.35
N THR A 230 8.67 2.53 -4.42
CA THR A 230 9.21 3.42 -5.45
C THR A 230 8.68 2.99 -6.82
N PRO A 231 8.19 3.91 -7.67
CA PRO A 231 7.72 3.53 -8.99
C PRO A 231 8.85 2.98 -9.84
N LEU A 232 8.56 1.95 -10.65
CA LEU A 232 9.51 1.38 -11.59
C LEU A 232 9.43 2.07 -12.96
N ASN A 233 10.53 2.08 -13.70
CA ASN A 233 10.56 2.45 -15.12
C ASN A 233 10.17 1.23 -15.99
N ILE A 234 10.12 1.42 -17.30
CA ILE A 234 9.75 0.36 -18.26
C ILE A 234 10.73 -0.82 -18.30
N PHE A 235 11.92 -0.67 -17.74
CA PHE A 235 12.94 -1.71 -17.62
C PHE A 235 12.93 -2.41 -16.26
N GLY A 236 11.96 -2.09 -15.39
CA GLY A 236 11.84 -2.65 -14.05
C GLY A 236 12.82 -2.08 -13.02
N ALA A 237 13.56 -1.02 -13.35
CA ALA A 237 14.44 -0.34 -12.41
C ALA A 237 13.69 0.76 -11.63
N PRO A 238 14.05 1.01 -10.36
CA PRO A 238 13.42 2.05 -9.56
C PRO A 238 13.70 3.43 -10.14
N LYS A 239 12.70 4.32 -10.05
CA LYS A 239 12.86 5.74 -10.40
C LYS A 239 13.34 6.49 -9.17
N GLU A 240 14.64 6.62 -8.99
CA GLU A 240 15.29 7.19 -7.79
C GLU A 240 14.73 8.58 -7.40
N ARG A 241 14.36 9.41 -8.40
CA ARG A 241 13.72 10.71 -8.16
C ARG A 241 12.42 10.59 -7.31
N PHE A 242 11.75 9.45 -7.40
CA PHE A 242 10.50 9.16 -6.69
C PHE A 242 10.71 8.13 -5.57
N TYR A 243 11.89 8.15 -4.95
CA TYR A 243 12.26 7.22 -3.89
C TYR A 243 11.24 7.23 -2.75
N LEU A 244 10.65 6.07 -2.45
CA LEU A 244 9.64 5.83 -1.40
C LEU A 244 8.33 6.63 -1.53
N THR A 245 8.05 7.22 -2.69
CA THR A 245 6.82 8.01 -2.91
C THR A 245 5.59 7.17 -3.26
N GLY A 246 5.71 5.87 -3.24
CA GLY A 246 4.68 4.91 -3.61
C GLY A 246 4.94 4.22 -4.94
N GLY A 247 4.39 3.04 -5.11
CA GLY A 247 4.56 2.23 -6.30
C GLY A 247 3.40 1.27 -6.53
N PHE A 248 3.38 0.62 -7.69
CA PHE A 248 2.37 -0.37 -8.02
C PHE A 248 3.00 -1.76 -8.11
N VAL A 249 2.58 -2.66 -7.25
CA VAL A 249 3.15 -4.01 -7.13
C VAL A 249 2.02 -5.04 -7.04
N ASP A 250 2.06 -6.03 -7.91
CA ASP A 250 1.13 -7.18 -7.94
C ASP A 250 -0.36 -6.80 -7.87
N GLY A 251 -0.71 -5.67 -8.51
CA GLY A 251 -2.08 -5.16 -8.53
C GLY A 251 -2.49 -4.38 -7.28
N TYR A 252 -1.57 -4.07 -6.39
CA TYR A 252 -1.75 -3.20 -5.23
C TYR A 252 -0.93 -1.93 -5.36
N TRP A 253 -1.42 -0.87 -4.75
CA TRP A 253 -0.67 0.37 -4.58
C TRP A 253 0.04 0.37 -3.23
N ALA A 254 1.38 0.36 -3.24
CA ALA A 254 2.18 0.63 -2.06
C ALA A 254 2.20 2.15 -1.82
N PRO A 255 1.77 2.66 -0.65
CA PRO A 255 1.63 4.10 -0.41
C PRO A 255 2.97 4.82 -0.33
N ASN A 256 2.90 6.16 -0.37
CA ASN A 256 4.03 7.04 -0.05
C ASN A 256 4.41 6.86 1.43
N ILE A 257 5.65 6.46 1.70
CA ILE A 257 6.22 6.28 3.05
C ILE A 257 7.36 7.25 3.36
N THR A 258 7.45 8.36 2.61
CA THR A 258 8.33 9.49 2.95
C THR A 258 7.73 10.33 4.09
N ASN A 259 8.47 11.35 4.53
CA ASN A 259 7.98 12.31 5.52
C ASN A 259 6.63 12.92 5.14
N TYR A 260 6.36 13.11 3.85
CA TYR A 260 5.09 13.63 3.35
C TYR A 260 3.94 12.63 3.58
N GLY A 261 4.09 11.37 3.16
CA GLY A 261 3.06 10.34 3.34
C GLY A 261 2.84 9.94 4.80
N LEU A 262 3.83 10.19 5.65
CA LEU A 262 3.80 9.88 7.08
C LEU A 262 3.66 11.13 7.97
N GLU A 263 3.31 12.29 7.42
CA GLU A 263 3.31 13.58 8.12
C GLU A 263 2.50 13.55 9.43
N SER A 264 1.28 13.03 9.36
CA SER A 264 0.35 12.97 10.49
C SER A 264 0.70 11.92 11.56
N ALA A 265 1.60 10.98 11.25
CA ALA A 265 1.95 9.89 12.14
C ALA A 265 3.21 10.19 12.96
N SER A 266 3.21 9.83 14.23
CA SER A 266 4.43 9.77 15.03
C SER A 266 5.28 8.57 14.60
N ARG A 267 6.60 8.60 14.92
CA ARG A 267 7.48 7.45 14.68
C ARG A 267 7.04 6.17 15.39
N TYR A 268 6.34 6.30 16.53
CA TYR A 268 5.81 5.18 17.28
C TYR A 268 4.62 4.54 16.56
N GLU A 269 3.71 5.36 16.03
CA GLU A 269 2.59 4.85 15.22
C GLU A 269 3.07 4.15 13.95
N VAL A 270 4.10 4.69 13.27
CA VAL A 270 4.72 4.02 12.12
C VAL A 270 5.34 2.68 12.53
N ALA A 271 6.07 2.62 13.65
CA ALA A 271 6.65 1.38 14.18
C ALA A 271 5.59 0.34 14.60
N ASP A 272 4.45 0.81 15.10
CA ASP A 272 3.32 -0.03 15.51
C ASP A 272 2.64 -0.73 14.33
N VAL A 273 2.62 -0.12 13.13
CA VAL A 273 2.11 -0.76 11.91
C VAL A 273 2.77 -2.13 11.69
N PHE A 274 4.06 -2.22 11.97
CA PHE A 274 4.85 -3.44 11.73
C PHE A 274 4.52 -4.60 12.67
N ILE A 275 3.95 -4.33 13.84
CA ILE A 275 3.60 -5.38 14.79
C ILE A 275 2.10 -5.60 14.91
N LYS A 276 1.31 -4.53 14.80
CA LYS A 276 -0.15 -4.62 14.91
C LYS A 276 -0.81 -5.06 13.60
N GLY A 277 -0.12 -4.88 12.46
CA GLY A 277 -0.72 -5.13 11.16
C GLY A 277 -1.88 -4.20 10.83
N GLU A 278 -1.95 -3.05 11.48
CA GLU A 278 -2.97 -2.04 11.29
C GLU A 278 -2.37 -0.78 10.65
N LEU A 279 -3.11 -0.16 9.75
CA LEU A 279 -2.73 1.11 9.16
C LEU A 279 -2.69 2.23 10.21
N ILE A 280 -1.93 3.26 9.94
CA ILE A 280 -1.82 4.46 10.78
C ILE A 280 -3.22 5.00 11.10
N ASN A 281 -3.41 5.49 12.33
CA ASN A 281 -4.68 5.99 12.85
C ASN A 281 -5.82 4.94 12.90
N ARG A 282 -5.48 3.65 12.96
CA ARG A 282 -6.44 2.53 12.98
C ARG A 282 -7.39 2.55 11.78
N ALA A 283 -6.89 3.00 10.63
CA ALA A 283 -7.66 3.11 9.39
C ALA A 283 -8.04 1.74 8.79
N GLY A 284 -7.67 0.65 9.43
CA GLY A 284 -7.95 -0.72 9.02
C GLY A 284 -6.70 -1.60 9.00
N PRO A 285 -6.84 -2.89 8.68
CA PRO A 285 -5.69 -3.80 8.59
C PRO A 285 -4.80 -3.46 7.38
N VAL A 286 -3.51 -3.73 7.52
CA VAL A 286 -2.61 -3.77 6.37
C VAL A 286 -3.03 -4.92 5.46
N ALA A 287 -3.14 -4.67 4.16
CA ALA A 287 -3.67 -5.61 3.19
C ALA A 287 -2.66 -5.94 2.07
N GLY A 288 -2.99 -6.97 1.27
CA GLY A 288 -2.21 -7.40 0.12
C GLY A 288 -0.79 -7.84 0.45
N PRO A 289 0.18 -7.63 -0.45
CA PRO A 289 1.57 -8.05 -0.23
C PRO A 289 2.19 -7.49 1.05
N MET A 290 1.80 -6.28 1.48
CA MET A 290 2.32 -5.69 2.72
C MET A 290 1.88 -6.44 3.98
N ALA A 291 0.71 -7.08 3.98
CA ALA A 291 0.27 -7.93 5.08
C ALA A 291 1.16 -9.18 5.21
N GLU A 292 1.59 -9.73 4.08
CA GLU A 292 2.53 -10.84 4.03
C GLU A 292 3.92 -10.43 4.54
N VAL A 293 4.44 -9.29 4.07
CA VAL A 293 5.71 -8.70 4.57
C VAL A 293 5.63 -8.45 6.08
N ASN A 294 4.53 -7.92 6.58
CA ASN A 294 4.33 -7.71 8.02
C ASN A 294 4.42 -9.03 8.80
N HIS A 295 3.71 -10.04 8.34
CA HIS A 295 3.66 -11.33 9.03
C HIS A 295 5.01 -12.08 8.97
N ASN A 296 5.62 -12.15 7.79
CA ASN A 296 6.82 -12.96 7.57
C ASN A 296 8.11 -12.26 8.00
N SER A 297 8.11 -10.92 8.10
CA SER A 297 9.32 -10.12 8.29
C SER A 297 9.19 -9.11 9.43
N LEU A 298 8.44 -8.04 9.23
CA LEU A 298 8.51 -6.84 10.07
C LEU A 298 8.06 -7.09 11.53
N SER A 299 7.14 -8.02 11.76
CA SER A 299 6.70 -8.42 13.10
C SER A 299 7.79 -9.08 13.95
N TYR A 300 8.81 -9.65 13.30
CA TYR A 300 9.97 -10.26 13.97
C TYR A 300 11.06 -9.25 14.35
N LEU A 301 11.00 -8.02 13.84
CA LEU A 301 11.98 -7.01 14.14
C LEU A 301 11.89 -6.58 15.61
N THR A 302 13.05 -6.30 16.20
CA THR A 302 13.12 -5.69 17.53
C THR A 302 12.41 -4.33 17.54
N GLU A 303 11.92 -3.91 18.70
CA GLU A 303 11.33 -2.58 18.85
C GLU A 303 12.30 -1.49 18.39
N GLN A 304 13.59 -1.64 18.72
CA GLN A 304 14.63 -0.70 18.32
C GLN A 304 14.76 -0.62 16.79
N ASP A 305 14.72 -1.73 16.06
CA ASP A 305 14.83 -1.74 14.60
C ASP A 305 13.55 -1.20 13.94
N ARG A 306 12.36 -1.46 14.49
CA ARG A 306 11.11 -0.85 14.02
C ARG A 306 11.12 0.68 14.20
N LEU A 307 11.58 1.15 15.37
CA LEU A 307 11.74 2.59 15.61
C LEU A 307 12.83 3.20 14.74
N ALA A 308 13.89 2.46 14.45
CA ALA A 308 14.96 2.90 13.54
C ALA A 308 14.39 3.13 12.13
N ILE A 309 13.66 2.17 11.58
CA ILE A 309 12.97 2.28 10.29
C ILE A 309 12.04 3.51 10.29
N ALA A 310 11.17 3.64 11.28
CA ALA A 310 10.25 4.76 11.39
C ALA A 310 10.99 6.11 11.49
N THR A 311 12.10 6.16 12.26
CA THR A 311 12.93 7.37 12.40
C THR A 311 13.53 7.77 11.04
N TYR A 312 14.04 6.83 10.27
CA TYR A 312 14.58 7.11 8.93
C TYR A 312 13.47 7.59 7.98
N LEU A 313 12.39 6.83 7.83
CA LEU A 313 11.29 7.13 6.91
C LEU A 313 10.71 8.53 7.13
N LYS A 314 10.56 8.95 8.39
CA LYS A 314 10.08 10.30 8.74
C LYS A 314 11.01 11.43 8.32
N THR A 315 12.22 11.14 7.87
CA THR A 315 13.20 12.14 7.40
C THR A 315 13.46 12.07 5.88
N VAL A 316 12.93 11.06 5.20
CA VAL A 316 13.07 10.95 3.74
C VAL A 316 12.24 12.02 3.09
N VAL A 317 12.90 12.92 2.37
CA VAL A 317 12.26 13.99 1.60
C VAL A 317 12.20 13.56 0.14
N SER A 318 11.02 13.60 -0.45
CA SER A 318 10.87 13.41 -1.88
C SER A 318 10.91 14.76 -2.61
N GLU A 319 11.67 14.84 -3.69
CA GLU A 319 11.69 16.04 -4.54
C GLU A 319 10.35 16.28 -5.25
N GLU A 320 9.61 15.21 -5.56
CA GLU A 320 8.25 15.27 -6.07
C GLU A 320 7.40 14.24 -5.36
N PRO A 321 6.67 14.61 -4.30
CA PRO A 321 5.74 13.68 -3.68
C PRO A 321 4.69 13.28 -4.73
N LEU A 322 4.60 11.99 -5.04
CA LEU A 322 3.47 11.43 -5.80
C LEU A 322 2.17 11.48 -4.97
N GLY A 323 2.28 11.87 -3.70
CA GLY A 323 1.15 12.24 -2.89
C GLY A 323 0.36 13.36 -3.56
N VAL A 324 -0.95 13.29 -3.43
CA VAL A 324 -1.83 14.32 -4.00
C VAL A 324 -1.91 15.45 -2.98
N PRO A 325 -1.30 16.63 -3.22
CA PRO A 325 -1.46 17.75 -2.30
C PRO A 325 -2.94 18.08 -2.18
N PRO A 326 -3.41 18.51 -0.99
CA PRO A 326 -4.81 18.90 -0.82
C PRO A 326 -5.18 19.98 -1.83
N SER A 327 -6.39 19.89 -2.37
CA SER A 327 -6.89 20.86 -3.31
C SER A 327 -8.30 21.28 -2.93
N GLU A 328 -8.47 22.54 -2.69
CA GLU A 328 -9.79 23.16 -2.51
C GLU A 328 -10.48 23.48 -3.86
N ALA A 329 -9.82 23.17 -4.97
CA ALA A 329 -10.39 23.33 -6.30
C ALA A 329 -11.62 22.40 -6.47
N GLN A 330 -12.51 22.79 -7.37
CA GLN A 330 -13.69 21.99 -7.71
C GLN A 330 -13.29 20.59 -8.17
N PRO A 331 -14.04 19.55 -7.77
CA PRO A 331 -13.75 18.16 -8.16
C PRO A 331 -13.67 17.99 -9.68
N THR A 332 -12.64 17.31 -10.16
CA THR A 332 -12.47 16.95 -11.58
C THR A 332 -12.13 15.47 -11.72
N LEU A 333 -12.51 14.86 -12.85
CA LEU A 333 -12.17 13.46 -13.10
C LEU A 333 -10.65 13.20 -13.16
N LYS A 334 -9.86 14.19 -13.63
CA LYS A 334 -8.39 14.12 -13.64
C LYS A 334 -7.86 14.06 -12.20
N ARG A 335 -8.36 14.94 -11.34
CA ARG A 335 -8.01 14.98 -9.92
C ARG A 335 -8.47 13.69 -9.23
N GLY A 336 -9.71 13.26 -9.50
CA GLY A 336 -10.26 12.02 -8.96
C GLY A 336 -9.43 10.79 -9.29
N ARG A 337 -8.91 10.70 -10.53
CA ARG A 337 -7.98 9.64 -10.91
C ARG A 337 -6.70 9.68 -10.07
N GLN A 338 -6.13 10.85 -9.84
CA GLN A 338 -4.92 10.99 -9.02
C GLN A 338 -5.17 10.52 -7.58
N VAL A 339 -6.26 10.95 -6.97
CA VAL A 339 -6.64 10.53 -5.61
C VAL A 339 -6.91 9.03 -5.55
N TYR A 340 -7.68 8.51 -6.53
CA TYR A 340 -7.97 7.07 -6.62
C TYR A 340 -6.70 6.22 -6.65
N VAL A 341 -5.75 6.56 -7.52
CA VAL A 341 -4.50 5.80 -7.69
C VAL A 341 -3.61 5.89 -6.44
N ASN A 342 -3.68 7.01 -5.70
CA ASN A 342 -2.82 7.21 -4.53
C ASN A 342 -3.41 6.68 -3.21
N ALA A 343 -4.73 6.49 -3.12
CA ALA A 343 -5.37 6.08 -1.87
C ALA A 343 -6.41 4.95 -2.05
N CYS A 344 -7.36 5.13 -2.97
CA CYS A 344 -8.55 4.27 -3.04
C CYS A 344 -8.30 2.91 -3.70
N ILE A 345 -7.30 2.84 -4.59
CA ILE A 345 -6.98 1.66 -5.41
C ILE A 345 -6.68 0.44 -4.54
N ILE A 346 -6.12 0.64 -3.34
CA ILE A 346 -5.73 -0.42 -2.40
C ILE A 346 -6.88 -1.40 -2.17
N CYS A 347 -8.07 -0.88 -1.90
CA CYS A 347 -9.24 -1.71 -1.61
C CYS A 347 -10.18 -1.83 -2.83
N HIS A 348 -10.39 -0.72 -3.58
CA HIS A 348 -11.40 -0.67 -4.62
C HIS A 348 -10.99 -1.26 -5.98
N GLN A 349 -9.71 -1.63 -6.17
CA GLN A 349 -9.28 -2.33 -7.38
C GLN A 349 -9.70 -3.81 -7.37
N LYS A 350 -9.49 -4.48 -6.25
CA LYS A 350 -9.73 -5.93 -6.12
C LYS A 350 -10.94 -6.29 -5.26
N GLY A 351 -11.51 -5.35 -4.53
CA GLY A 351 -12.62 -5.59 -3.62
C GLY A 351 -12.18 -6.08 -2.24
N GLU A 352 -10.99 -5.66 -1.80
CA GLU A 352 -10.46 -6.01 -0.48
C GLU A 352 -11.42 -5.56 0.63
N LEU A 353 -11.53 -6.34 1.68
CA LEU A 353 -12.39 -6.07 2.82
C LEU A 353 -13.87 -5.83 2.44
N GLY A 354 -14.32 -6.38 1.30
CA GLY A 354 -15.68 -6.18 0.80
C GLY A 354 -15.92 -4.83 0.11
N ALA A 355 -14.87 -4.07 -0.21
CA ALA A 355 -14.97 -2.81 -0.94
C ALA A 355 -15.59 -3.01 -2.33
N PRO A 356 -16.52 -2.15 -2.78
CA PRO A 356 -17.07 -2.24 -4.13
C PRO A 356 -15.98 -1.93 -5.16
N ARG A 357 -15.79 -2.85 -6.12
CA ARG A 357 -14.73 -2.74 -7.11
C ARG A 357 -15.00 -1.64 -8.13
N ILE A 358 -13.96 -0.94 -8.55
CA ILE A 358 -14.03 -0.08 -9.74
C ILE A 358 -14.37 -0.94 -10.96
N GLY A 359 -15.29 -0.46 -11.80
CA GLY A 359 -15.80 -1.21 -12.95
C GLY A 359 -16.98 -2.15 -12.63
N ASP A 360 -17.31 -2.38 -11.35
CA ASP A 360 -18.50 -3.14 -10.95
C ASP A 360 -19.74 -2.24 -10.98
N GLY A 361 -20.25 -2.02 -12.20
CA GLY A 361 -21.39 -1.13 -12.44
C GLY A 361 -22.66 -1.54 -11.68
N ALA A 362 -22.92 -2.83 -11.50
CA ALA A 362 -24.10 -3.33 -10.81
C ALA A 362 -24.06 -2.94 -9.32
N ASN A 363 -22.93 -3.15 -8.66
CA ASN A 363 -22.75 -2.84 -7.25
C ASN A 363 -22.83 -1.32 -6.98
N TRP A 364 -22.14 -0.51 -7.81
CA TRP A 364 -22.18 0.94 -7.68
C TRP A 364 -23.56 1.54 -7.97
N TYR A 365 -24.25 1.01 -8.98
CA TYR A 365 -25.62 1.42 -9.30
C TYR A 365 -26.60 1.14 -8.16
N MET A 366 -26.53 -0.05 -7.56
CA MET A 366 -27.35 -0.41 -6.40
C MET A 366 -27.10 0.49 -5.19
N ARG A 367 -25.84 0.81 -4.91
CA ARG A 367 -25.48 1.74 -3.82
C ARG A 367 -26.00 3.15 -4.06
N LEU A 368 -25.88 3.65 -5.28
CA LEU A 368 -26.45 4.95 -5.65
C LEU A 368 -27.97 4.98 -5.55
N LYS A 369 -28.62 3.92 -6.00
CA LYS A 369 -30.07 3.81 -5.94
C LYS A 369 -30.61 3.71 -4.51
N SER A 370 -29.91 3.01 -3.64
CA SER A 370 -30.34 2.81 -2.24
C SER A 370 -29.99 3.98 -1.33
N SER A 371 -28.83 4.61 -1.50
CA SER A 371 -28.33 5.60 -0.53
C SER A 371 -28.13 7.00 -1.12
N GLY A 372 -28.11 7.12 -2.44
CA GLY A 372 -27.87 8.39 -3.12
C GLY A 372 -26.40 8.79 -3.17
N LEU A 373 -26.08 9.77 -4.02
CA LEU A 373 -24.71 10.23 -4.27
C LEU A 373 -24.11 10.93 -3.04
N THR A 374 -24.91 11.74 -2.35
CA THR A 374 -24.47 12.45 -1.14
C THR A 374 -24.05 11.50 -0.02
N ALA A 375 -24.79 10.39 0.16
CA ALA A 375 -24.42 9.38 1.14
C ALA A 375 -23.09 8.68 0.78
N LEU A 376 -22.84 8.42 -0.51
CA LEU A 376 -21.54 7.86 -0.94
C LEU A 376 -20.39 8.82 -0.64
N TYR A 377 -20.56 10.12 -0.89
CA TYR A 377 -19.57 11.13 -0.54
C TYR A 377 -19.31 11.15 0.97
N ARG A 378 -20.38 11.20 1.77
CA ARG A 378 -20.29 11.20 3.22
C ARG A 378 -19.59 9.94 3.75
N HIS A 379 -19.98 8.74 3.27
CA HIS A 379 -19.37 7.49 3.67
C HIS A 379 -17.86 7.47 3.39
N ALA A 380 -17.44 8.03 2.27
CA ALA A 380 -16.03 8.06 1.91
C ALA A 380 -15.26 9.13 2.69
N ILE A 381 -15.87 10.29 2.97
CA ILE A 381 -15.24 11.37 3.72
C ILE A 381 -15.08 10.98 5.20
N HIS A 382 -16.12 10.40 5.81
CA HIS A 382 -16.15 10.14 7.25
C HIS A 382 -15.88 8.67 7.63
N GLY A 383 -15.73 7.80 6.63
CA GLY A 383 -15.60 6.37 6.82
C GLY A 383 -16.96 5.66 6.91
N TYR A 384 -16.98 4.38 6.55
CA TYR A 384 -18.19 3.55 6.59
C TYR A 384 -17.85 2.07 6.65
N ASN A 385 -18.30 1.36 7.67
CA ASN A 385 -17.98 -0.04 7.92
C ASN A 385 -16.44 -0.26 7.95
N GLN A 386 -15.92 -1.06 7.01
CA GLN A 386 -14.48 -1.32 6.87
C GLN A 386 -13.72 -0.21 6.12
N MET A 387 -14.44 0.76 5.55
CA MET A 387 -13.80 1.87 4.86
C MET A 387 -13.35 2.93 5.87
N PRO A 388 -12.06 3.24 5.95
CA PRO A 388 -11.56 4.27 6.86
C PRO A 388 -11.94 5.68 6.38
N VAL A 389 -11.85 6.65 7.29
CA VAL A 389 -12.03 8.07 7.00
C VAL A 389 -11.17 8.46 5.79
N LYS A 390 -11.79 9.08 4.79
CA LYS A 390 -11.15 9.51 3.52
C LYS A 390 -10.40 8.39 2.78
N GLY A 391 -10.78 7.12 3.00
CA GLY A 391 -10.05 5.99 2.46
C GLY A 391 -8.58 5.93 2.93
N ALA A 392 -8.29 6.40 4.14
CA ALA A 392 -6.96 6.59 4.71
C ALA A 392 -6.10 7.65 4.00
N CYS A 393 -6.66 8.49 3.13
CA CYS A 393 -5.96 9.64 2.55
C CYS A 393 -5.93 10.81 3.53
N VAL A 394 -4.94 10.86 4.41
CA VAL A 394 -4.83 11.88 5.47
C VAL A 394 -4.63 13.30 4.93
N THR A 395 -4.07 13.45 3.74
CA THR A 395 -3.79 14.74 3.10
C THR A 395 -4.85 15.18 2.11
N CYS A 396 -5.90 14.39 1.86
CA CYS A 396 -6.95 14.75 0.92
C CYS A 396 -7.95 15.73 1.54
N SER A 397 -8.33 16.77 0.80
CA SER A 397 -9.51 17.57 1.08
C SER A 397 -10.79 16.77 0.79
N ASP A 398 -11.94 17.25 1.26
CA ASP A 398 -13.22 16.63 0.96
C ASP A 398 -13.51 16.66 -0.56
N ASN A 399 -13.14 17.76 -1.23
CA ASN A 399 -13.24 17.86 -2.69
C ASN A 399 -12.38 16.82 -3.43
N ASP A 400 -11.24 16.44 -2.88
CA ASP A 400 -10.40 15.36 -3.42
C ASP A 400 -11.12 14.02 -3.34
N ILE A 401 -11.76 13.72 -2.21
CA ILE A 401 -12.52 12.48 -2.02
C ILE A 401 -13.75 12.45 -2.94
N ILE A 402 -14.47 13.56 -3.06
CA ILE A 402 -15.58 13.69 -4.00
C ILE A 402 -15.13 13.44 -5.43
N ALA A 403 -14.00 14.02 -5.84
CA ALA A 403 -13.42 13.81 -7.16
C ALA A 403 -13.07 12.32 -7.39
N ALA A 404 -12.52 11.63 -6.38
CA ALA A 404 -12.19 10.21 -6.47
C ALA A 404 -13.44 9.33 -6.65
N ILE A 405 -14.50 9.62 -5.92
CA ILE A 405 -15.79 8.90 -6.07
C ILE A 405 -16.36 9.14 -7.47
N GLN A 406 -16.38 10.40 -7.93
CA GLN A 406 -16.83 10.72 -9.29
C GLN A 406 -16.04 9.96 -10.35
N TYR A 407 -14.71 9.82 -10.17
CA TYR A 407 -13.88 9.02 -11.05
C TYR A 407 -14.25 7.53 -11.02
N ILE A 408 -14.44 6.94 -9.82
CA ILE A 408 -14.85 5.54 -9.66
C ILE A 408 -16.20 5.31 -10.35
N LEU A 409 -17.19 6.17 -10.09
CA LEU A 409 -18.52 6.05 -10.68
C LEU A 409 -18.49 6.20 -12.20
N ASN A 410 -17.71 7.16 -12.72
CA ASN A 410 -17.52 7.36 -14.16
C ASN A 410 -16.89 6.14 -14.85
N LYS A 411 -16.02 5.40 -14.13
CA LYS A 411 -15.39 4.16 -14.63
C LYS A 411 -16.27 2.92 -14.48
N SER A 412 -17.27 2.99 -13.61
CA SER A 412 -18.09 1.83 -13.25
C SER A 412 -19.46 1.84 -13.93
N LEU A 413 -20.05 3.00 -14.11
CA LEU A 413 -21.41 3.12 -14.62
C LEU A 413 -21.43 3.37 -16.13
N SER A 414 -22.47 2.88 -16.79
CA SER A 414 -22.77 3.22 -18.18
C SER A 414 -23.16 4.71 -18.30
N ARG A 415 -23.01 5.26 -19.51
CA ARG A 415 -23.36 6.67 -19.76
C ARG A 415 -24.83 6.99 -19.44
N SER A 416 -25.75 6.06 -19.71
CA SER A 416 -27.17 6.20 -19.37
C SER A 416 -27.40 6.20 -17.86
N GLN A 417 -26.82 5.25 -17.13
CA GLN A 417 -26.91 5.18 -15.67
C GLN A 417 -26.34 6.43 -15.00
N TRP A 418 -25.21 6.96 -15.54
CA TRP A 418 -24.61 8.17 -15.02
C TRP A 418 -25.42 9.42 -15.31
N SER A 419 -25.98 9.56 -16.53
CA SER A 419 -26.80 10.73 -16.89
C SER A 419 -28.10 10.81 -16.10
N ASP A 420 -28.74 9.68 -15.82
CA ASP A 420 -29.98 9.63 -15.02
C ASP A 420 -29.75 10.12 -13.58
N LEU A 421 -28.53 9.94 -13.06
CA LEU A 421 -28.13 10.33 -11.71
C LEU A 421 -27.64 11.78 -11.62
N ILE A 422 -27.05 12.32 -12.72
CA ILE A 422 -26.48 13.68 -12.77
C ILE A 422 -27.52 14.71 -13.27
N SER A 423 -28.61 14.30 -13.90
CA SER A 423 -29.64 15.23 -14.40
C SER A 423 -30.28 16.08 -13.30
N GLY A 424 -29.95 15.86 -12.03
CA GLY A 424 -30.25 16.69 -10.88
C GLY A 424 -29.35 17.91 -10.65
N GLY A 425 -28.39 18.21 -11.55
CA GLY A 425 -27.44 19.34 -11.41
C GLY A 425 -26.19 18.99 -10.58
N PRO A 426 -25.14 19.85 -10.57
CA PRO A 426 -24.01 19.66 -9.66
C PRO A 426 -24.55 19.66 -8.25
N ALA A 427 -24.37 18.56 -7.51
CA ALA A 427 -24.69 18.49 -6.11
C ALA A 427 -23.93 19.62 -5.40
N LYS A 428 -24.58 20.76 -5.22
CA LYS A 428 -24.27 21.56 -4.04
C LYS A 428 -24.31 20.56 -2.90
N TYR A 429 -23.28 20.52 -2.11
CA TYR A 429 -23.31 19.86 -0.82
C TYR A 429 -24.58 20.33 -0.13
N PRO A 430 -25.70 19.63 -0.20
CA PRO A 430 -26.81 20.00 0.62
C PRO A 430 -26.57 19.21 1.88
N SER A 431 -26.15 19.87 2.89
CA SER A 431 -26.58 19.52 4.22
C SER A 431 -28.09 19.36 4.19
N ASP A 432 -28.63 18.23 3.74
CA ASP A 432 -30.02 17.92 3.89
C ASP A 432 -30.24 17.56 5.36
N GLY A 433 -30.45 18.59 6.16
CA GLY A 433 -30.69 18.44 7.59
C GLY A 433 -31.78 17.40 7.89
N LYS A 434 -32.72 17.17 6.96
CA LYS A 434 -33.71 16.10 7.03
C LYS A 434 -33.06 14.72 6.94
N ALA A 435 -32.18 14.49 5.99
CA ALA A 435 -31.50 13.19 5.83
C ALA A 435 -30.65 12.88 7.06
N ILE A 436 -29.88 13.86 7.53
CA ILE A 436 -29.04 13.73 8.73
C ILE A 436 -29.89 13.43 9.96
N TYR A 437 -31.02 14.15 10.09
CA TYR A 437 -31.98 13.91 11.15
C TYR A 437 -32.51 12.47 11.12
N GLN A 438 -32.98 12.00 9.96
CA GLN A 438 -33.57 10.68 9.80
C GLN A 438 -32.58 9.55 10.13
N GLU A 439 -31.30 9.72 9.76
CA GLU A 439 -30.29 8.71 10.00
C GLU A 439 -29.75 8.68 11.45
N ASN A 440 -29.72 9.84 12.13
CA ASN A 440 -28.95 9.93 13.38
C ASN A 440 -29.77 10.44 14.58
N CYS A 441 -30.85 11.22 14.35
CA CYS A 441 -31.56 11.91 15.40
C CYS A 441 -32.97 11.33 15.63
N SER A 442 -33.60 10.79 14.57
CA SER A 442 -34.98 10.32 14.57
C SER A 442 -35.27 9.25 15.62
N VAL A 443 -34.27 8.37 15.88
CA VAL A 443 -34.38 7.27 16.86
C VAL A 443 -34.83 7.75 18.24
N CYS A 444 -34.42 8.96 18.66
CA CYS A 444 -34.79 9.55 19.92
C CYS A 444 -35.89 10.64 19.76
N HIS A 445 -35.74 11.47 18.72
CA HIS A 445 -36.60 12.67 18.57
C HIS A 445 -37.94 12.43 17.88
N ASP A 446 -38.18 11.29 17.20
CA ASP A 446 -39.50 10.96 16.64
C ASP A 446 -40.49 10.54 17.75
N GLU A 447 -40.01 9.82 18.74
CA GLU A 447 -40.85 9.25 19.80
C GLU A 447 -40.62 9.86 21.19
N GLY A 448 -39.63 10.76 21.32
CA GLY A 448 -39.27 11.36 22.62
C GLY A 448 -38.56 10.40 23.56
N LYS A 449 -37.81 9.42 23.02
CA LYS A 449 -37.08 8.45 23.83
C LYS A 449 -35.95 9.12 24.64
N LEU A 450 -35.67 8.56 25.80
CA LEU A 450 -34.62 9.03 26.72
C LEU A 450 -34.78 10.52 27.13
N GLY A 451 -36.02 11.06 27.07
CA GLY A 451 -36.28 12.46 27.40
C GLY A 451 -35.97 13.45 26.28
N ALA A 452 -35.68 12.96 25.07
CA ALA A 452 -35.43 13.83 23.92
C ALA A 452 -36.67 14.62 23.54
N PRO A 453 -36.58 15.92 23.26
CA PRO A 453 -37.70 16.72 22.76
C PRO A 453 -38.25 16.16 21.45
N LYS A 454 -39.54 15.78 21.44
CA LYS A 454 -40.15 15.21 20.23
C LYS A 454 -40.22 16.26 19.12
N ILE A 455 -39.79 15.87 17.88
CA ILE A 455 -39.89 16.76 16.71
C ILE A 455 -41.35 17.18 16.47
N GLY A 456 -41.57 18.46 16.19
CA GLY A 456 -42.91 19.02 16.00
C GLY A 456 -43.64 19.38 17.30
N ASP A 457 -43.16 19.02 18.48
CA ASP A 457 -43.75 19.43 19.77
C ASP A 457 -43.35 20.86 20.09
N GLN A 458 -44.24 21.76 19.68
CA GLN A 458 -44.06 23.22 19.83
C GLN A 458 -43.93 23.66 21.29
N LYS A 459 -44.59 22.98 22.23
CA LYS A 459 -44.55 23.36 23.64
C LYS A 459 -43.15 23.15 24.23
N VAL A 460 -42.48 22.08 23.81
CA VAL A 460 -41.17 21.74 24.28
C VAL A 460 -40.07 22.51 23.52
N TRP A 461 -40.24 22.67 22.19
CA TRP A 461 -39.24 23.34 21.36
C TRP A 461 -39.26 24.88 21.47
N LYS A 462 -40.42 25.51 21.75
CA LYS A 462 -40.51 26.97 21.83
C LYS A 462 -39.50 27.58 22.81
N PRO A 463 -39.41 27.17 24.09
CA PRO A 463 -38.44 27.73 25.01
C PRO A 463 -36.98 27.40 24.64
N LEU A 464 -36.72 26.27 23.94
CA LEU A 464 -35.39 25.91 23.47
C LEU A 464 -34.96 26.77 22.28
N ILE A 465 -35.88 27.09 21.38
CA ILE A 465 -35.65 27.95 20.21
C ILE A 465 -35.47 29.42 20.61
N GLU A 466 -36.16 29.86 21.65
CA GLU A 466 -36.04 31.22 22.22
C GLU A 466 -34.70 31.42 22.95
N GLN A 467 -34.03 30.34 23.37
CA GLN A 467 -32.63 30.39 23.71
C GLN A 467 -31.80 30.61 22.42
N ASN A 468 -30.65 31.22 22.55
CA ASN A 468 -29.77 31.48 21.38
C ASN A 468 -29.45 30.17 20.64
N MET A 469 -29.50 30.18 19.29
CA MET A 469 -29.14 29.05 18.41
C MET A 469 -27.74 28.50 18.74
N ASP A 470 -26.81 29.36 19.05
CA ASP A 470 -25.43 28.96 19.42
C ASP A 470 -25.42 28.08 20.67
N VAL A 471 -26.32 28.34 21.63
CA VAL A 471 -26.46 27.51 22.84
C VAL A 471 -26.98 26.11 22.51
N LEU A 472 -27.95 26.01 21.60
CA LEU A 472 -28.47 24.72 21.15
C LEU A 472 -27.40 23.91 20.42
N ILE A 473 -26.67 24.56 19.54
CA ILE A 473 -25.54 23.95 18.79
C ILE A 473 -24.46 23.47 19.77
N GLU A 474 -24.05 24.34 20.69
CA GLU A 474 -23.03 24.04 21.67
C GLU A 474 -23.38 22.84 22.58
N ASN A 475 -24.61 22.82 23.10
CA ASN A 475 -25.14 21.74 23.92
C ASN A 475 -25.20 20.41 23.16
N THR A 476 -25.52 20.45 21.88
CA THR A 476 -25.59 19.26 21.02
C THR A 476 -24.20 18.73 20.69
N LEU A 477 -23.25 19.62 20.42
CA LEU A 477 -21.88 19.24 20.02
C LEU A 477 -21.03 18.77 21.21
N LYS A 478 -21.09 19.48 22.34
CA LYS A 478 -20.26 19.19 23.51
C LYS A 478 -20.73 17.99 24.32
N GLY A 479 -21.99 17.61 24.17
CA GLY A 479 -22.61 16.62 25.04
C GLY A 479 -23.20 17.28 26.30
N GLY A 480 -23.76 16.47 27.18
CA GLY A 480 -24.47 16.90 28.39
C GLY A 480 -25.71 16.05 28.53
N GLN A 481 -26.87 16.60 28.27
CA GLN A 481 -28.13 15.82 28.15
C GLN A 481 -28.14 14.97 26.86
N HIS A 482 -27.33 15.32 25.87
CA HIS A 482 -27.07 14.52 24.66
C HIS A 482 -25.75 13.73 24.77
N PRO A 483 -25.62 12.60 24.08
CA PRO A 483 -24.31 12.09 23.71
C PRO A 483 -23.52 13.15 22.91
N LYS A 484 -22.18 13.19 23.04
CA LYS A 484 -21.34 14.09 22.24
C LYS A 484 -21.69 13.97 20.75
N ASN A 485 -21.79 15.11 20.03
CA ASN A 485 -22.29 15.20 18.65
C ASN A 485 -23.67 14.55 18.46
N ALA A 486 -24.54 14.66 19.45
CA ALA A 486 -25.88 14.01 19.42
C ALA A 486 -25.84 12.49 19.16
N GLY A 487 -24.71 11.83 19.51
CA GLY A 487 -24.49 10.40 19.23
C GLY A 487 -24.05 10.10 17.80
N CYS A 488 -23.92 11.09 16.92
CA CYS A 488 -23.41 10.94 15.57
C CYS A 488 -21.88 11.06 15.58
N SER A 489 -21.18 9.94 15.69
CA SER A 489 -19.72 9.91 15.74
C SER A 489 -19.03 10.34 14.43
N HIS A 490 -19.80 10.39 13.34
CA HIS A 490 -19.32 10.66 11.97
C HIS A 490 -19.87 11.95 11.37
N CYS A 491 -20.75 12.67 12.07
CA CYS A 491 -21.26 13.96 11.60
C CYS A 491 -20.23 15.08 11.80
N THR A 492 -20.08 15.93 10.80
CA THR A 492 -19.40 17.21 10.95
C THR A 492 -20.26 18.18 11.78
N THR A 493 -19.63 19.21 12.30
CA THR A 493 -20.33 20.31 13.00
C THR A 493 -21.43 20.93 12.14
N ASP A 494 -21.18 21.16 10.85
CA ASP A 494 -22.14 21.75 9.92
C ASP A 494 -23.32 20.83 9.67
N GLU A 495 -23.11 19.53 9.54
CA GLU A 495 -24.20 18.55 9.41
C GLU A 495 -25.08 18.49 10.65
N VAL A 496 -24.51 18.53 11.84
CA VAL A 496 -25.27 18.62 13.09
C VAL A 496 -26.06 19.90 13.15
N ILE A 497 -25.47 21.02 12.73
CA ILE A 497 -26.17 22.32 12.65
C ILE A 497 -27.36 22.25 11.69
N GLU A 498 -27.23 21.66 10.52
CA GLU A 498 -28.31 21.52 9.56
C GLU A 498 -29.44 20.58 10.07
N ALA A 499 -29.07 19.48 10.76
CA ALA A 499 -30.07 18.64 11.42
C ALA A 499 -30.84 19.41 12.51
N ILE A 500 -30.19 20.24 13.31
CA ILE A 500 -30.80 21.11 14.29
C ILE A 500 -31.75 22.12 13.60
N LYS A 501 -31.29 22.75 12.52
CA LYS A 501 -32.17 23.67 11.73
C LYS A 501 -33.39 22.95 11.17
N TYR A 502 -33.24 21.71 10.69
CA TYR A 502 -34.37 20.91 10.24
C TYR A 502 -35.38 20.66 11.38
N ILE A 503 -34.93 20.19 12.54
CA ILE A 503 -35.80 19.95 13.72
C ILE A 503 -36.55 21.22 14.09
N ILE A 504 -35.84 22.34 14.14
CA ILE A 504 -36.45 23.66 14.46
C ILE A 504 -37.48 24.03 13.41
N SER A 505 -37.21 23.83 12.12
CA SER A 505 -38.15 24.13 11.03
C SER A 505 -39.45 23.34 11.13
N GLN A 506 -39.36 22.08 11.59
CA GLN A 506 -40.54 21.22 11.79
C GLN A 506 -41.31 21.53 13.08
N SER A 507 -40.66 22.23 14.02
CA SER A 507 -41.19 22.49 15.35
C SER A 507 -41.70 23.95 15.55
N LYS A 508 -41.53 24.80 14.53
CA LYS A 508 -42.05 26.19 14.53
C LYS A 508 -43.53 26.27 14.13
N THR A 509 -44.31 27.16 14.77
CA THR A 509 -45.62 27.59 14.27
C THR A 509 -45.47 28.33 12.95
N LYS A 510 -46.40 28.13 12.00
CA LYS A 510 -46.54 28.96 10.80
C LYS A 510 -46.88 30.40 11.20
N GLY A 511 -45.92 31.22 11.44
CA GLY A 511 -46.06 32.64 11.74
C GLY A 511 -44.74 33.35 11.45
N ASN A 512 -44.83 34.44 10.69
CA ASN A 512 -43.78 35.28 10.14
C ASN A 512 -42.56 35.46 11.07
N TYR A 513 -41.43 34.89 10.71
CA TYR A 513 -40.10 35.38 11.10
C TYR A 513 -39.14 35.25 9.91
N THR A 514 -38.67 36.39 9.45
CA THR A 514 -37.56 36.52 8.50
C THR A 514 -36.31 35.88 9.05
N LEU A 515 -35.70 35.03 8.25
CA LEU A 515 -34.37 34.42 8.48
C LEU A 515 -33.28 35.52 8.42
N TRP A 516 -32.46 35.58 9.43
CA TRP A 516 -31.14 36.22 9.39
C TRP A 516 -30.06 35.20 9.01
#